data_1556481383b060fbc92fbcebf94453f4
#
_entry.id   1556481383b060fbc92fbcebf94453f4
#
_cell.length_a   1.000
_cell.length_b   1.000
_cell.length_c   1.000
_cell.angle_alpha   90.00
_cell.angle_beta   90.00
_cell.angle_gamma   90.00
#
_symmetry.space_group_name_H-M   'P 1'
#
loop_
_entity.id
_entity.type
_entity.pdbx_description
1 polymer ?
#
loop_
_entity_poly.entity_id
_entity_poly.type
_entity_poly.pdbx_seq_one_letter_code
_entity_poly.pdbx_strand_id
1 'polypeptide(L)'
;MKADMIDINGWMNDFLQKLNEAFANRVWFVGLQGSYGRGEATETSDIDVVVILDELSVSDIQTYQDMLDTLPHRALICGFVSGKDEIMNWEPSDLFQFYHDTTAIKGSLDDLLP
;
A
#
# COMPACT_ATOMS: atom_id res chain seq x y z
N MET A 1 -0.93 -11.31 -29.45
CA MET A 1 -0.53 -11.49 -28.06
C MET A 1 -1.33 -10.57 -27.15
N LYS A 2 -1.70 -11.08 -26.04
CA LYS A 2 -2.43 -10.30 -25.08
C LYS A 2 -1.56 -9.19 -24.50
N ALA A 3 -2.12 -8.00 -24.33
CA ALA A 3 -1.41 -6.95 -23.65
C ALA A 3 -0.98 -7.40 -22.27
N ASP A 4 0.13 -6.90 -21.84
CA ASP A 4 0.76 -7.40 -20.63
C ASP A 4 0.10 -6.83 -19.39
N MET A 5 -0.75 -7.66 -18.80
CA MET A 5 -1.23 -7.36 -17.46
C MET A 5 -0.06 -7.44 -16.49
N ILE A 6 -0.06 -6.56 -15.53
CA ILE A 6 0.93 -6.62 -14.47
C ILE A 6 0.67 -7.88 -13.65
N ASP A 7 1.72 -8.68 -13.44
CA ASP A 7 1.65 -9.76 -12.47
C ASP A 7 1.69 -9.14 -11.08
N ILE A 8 0.51 -8.88 -10.52
CA ILE A 8 0.42 -8.16 -9.26
C ILE A 8 1.07 -8.92 -8.10
N ASN A 9 1.04 -10.24 -8.13
CA ASN A 9 1.67 -11.02 -7.08
C ASN A 9 3.19 -10.90 -7.14
N GLY A 10 3.77 -10.98 -8.32
CA GLY A 10 5.21 -10.78 -8.50
C GLY A 10 5.63 -9.35 -8.17
N TRP A 11 4.85 -8.38 -8.65
CA TRP A 11 5.10 -6.97 -8.35
C TRP A 11 5.04 -6.71 -6.85
N MET A 12 4.04 -7.29 -6.19
CA MET A 12 3.85 -7.10 -4.76
C MET A 12 4.99 -7.74 -3.95
N ASN A 13 5.52 -8.88 -4.39
CA ASN A 13 6.67 -9.49 -3.75
C ASN A 13 7.90 -8.57 -3.81
N ASP A 14 8.14 -7.95 -4.96
CA ASP A 14 9.22 -6.99 -5.12
C ASP A 14 9.00 -5.76 -4.25
N PHE A 15 7.77 -5.28 -4.20
CA PHE A 15 7.38 -4.14 -3.37
C PHE A 15 7.66 -4.43 -1.89
N LEU A 16 7.22 -5.59 -1.41
CA LEU A 16 7.40 -5.98 -0.01
C LEU A 16 8.89 -6.13 0.34
N GLN A 17 9.68 -6.67 -0.58
CA GLN A 17 11.12 -6.80 -0.36
C GLN A 17 11.77 -5.43 -0.24
N LYS A 18 11.47 -4.52 -1.17
CA LYS A 18 12.02 -3.15 -1.14
C LYS A 18 11.58 -2.41 0.12
N LEU A 19 10.32 -2.58 0.49
CA LEU A 19 9.76 -1.95 1.67
C LEU A 19 10.47 -2.44 2.93
N ASN A 20 10.73 -3.75 3.01
CA ASN A 20 11.44 -4.34 4.12
C ASN A 20 12.89 -3.83 4.20
N GLU A 21 13.54 -3.64 3.07
CA GLU A 21 14.89 -3.08 3.02
C GLU A 21 14.91 -1.63 3.52
N ALA A 22 13.86 -0.87 3.23
CA ALA A 22 13.78 0.55 3.61
C ALA A 22 13.36 0.76 5.06
N PHE A 23 12.41 -0.02 5.55
CA PHE A 23 11.76 0.23 6.85
C PHE A 23 11.82 -0.94 7.82
N ALA A 24 12.18 -2.12 7.36
CA ALA A 24 12.30 -3.32 8.20
C ALA A 24 11.02 -3.58 9.01
N ASN A 25 11.16 -3.80 10.32
CA ASN A 25 10.03 -4.13 11.19
C ASN A 25 9.12 -2.95 11.53
N ARG A 26 9.39 -1.77 10.97
CA ARG A 26 8.53 -0.60 11.19
C ARG A 26 7.26 -0.64 10.36
N VAL A 27 7.15 -1.55 9.39
CA VAL A 27 5.96 -1.70 8.57
C VAL A 27 4.88 -2.41 9.37
N TRP A 28 3.81 -1.68 9.68
CA TRP A 28 2.69 -2.22 10.46
C TRP A 28 1.65 -2.88 9.56
N PHE A 29 1.41 -2.32 8.38
CA PHE A 29 0.38 -2.82 7.47
C PHE A 29 0.71 -2.47 6.02
N VAL A 30 0.38 -3.38 5.11
CA VAL A 30 0.41 -3.14 3.66
C VAL A 30 -0.88 -3.67 3.08
N GLY A 31 -1.52 -2.87 2.23
CA GLY A 31 -2.76 -3.25 1.58
C GLY A 31 -2.85 -2.79 0.14
N LEU A 32 -3.81 -3.36 -0.58
CA LEU A 32 -4.17 -2.96 -1.94
C LEU A 32 -5.59 -2.44 -1.94
N GLN A 33 -5.80 -1.32 -2.62
CA GLN A 33 -7.13 -0.76 -2.85
C GLN A 33 -7.42 -0.73 -4.34
N GLY A 34 -8.58 -0.23 -4.70
CA GLY A 34 -8.97 -0.05 -6.10
C GLY A 34 -9.13 -1.35 -6.84
N SER A 35 -8.87 -1.30 -8.14
CA SER A 35 -9.15 -2.44 -9.03
C SER A 35 -8.36 -3.70 -8.69
N TYR A 36 -7.08 -3.55 -8.32
CA TYR A 36 -6.27 -4.71 -7.94
C TYR A 36 -6.77 -5.33 -6.63
N GLY A 37 -7.19 -4.49 -5.69
CA GLY A 37 -7.73 -4.98 -4.41
C GLY A 37 -9.03 -5.75 -4.59
N ARG A 38 -9.84 -5.37 -5.60
CA ARG A 38 -11.11 -6.03 -5.89
C ARG A 38 -11.01 -7.18 -6.87
N GLY A 39 -9.83 -7.44 -7.44
CA GLY A 39 -9.67 -8.47 -8.46
C GLY A 39 -10.25 -8.07 -9.81
N GLU A 40 -10.42 -6.78 -10.06
CA GLU A 40 -11.03 -6.24 -11.28
C GLU A 40 -10.06 -5.46 -12.15
N ALA A 41 -8.76 -5.61 -11.89
CA ALA A 41 -7.75 -4.81 -12.58
C ALA A 41 -7.67 -5.11 -14.06
N THR A 42 -7.38 -4.06 -14.83
CA THR A 42 -7.03 -4.16 -16.24
C THR A 42 -5.58 -3.73 -16.43
N GLU A 43 -5.10 -3.80 -17.65
CA GLU A 43 -3.71 -3.42 -17.97
C GLU A 43 -3.41 -1.93 -17.72
N THR A 44 -4.45 -1.10 -17.63
CA THR A 44 -4.31 0.34 -17.39
C THR A 44 -4.66 0.75 -15.98
N SER A 45 -4.99 -0.20 -15.11
CA SER A 45 -5.37 0.09 -13.73
C SER A 45 -4.18 0.60 -12.92
N ASP A 46 -4.43 1.59 -12.06
CA ASP A 46 -3.44 2.04 -11.09
C ASP A 46 -3.22 0.98 -10.02
N ILE A 47 -2.01 0.95 -9.48
CA ILE A 47 -1.66 0.08 -8.38
C ILE A 47 -1.81 0.90 -7.09
N ASP A 48 -2.94 0.78 -6.41
CA ASP A 48 -3.24 1.55 -5.21
C ASP A 48 -2.74 0.81 -3.98
N VAL A 49 -1.50 1.09 -3.58
CA VAL A 49 -0.90 0.47 -2.41
C VAL A 49 -0.98 1.41 -1.21
N VAL A 50 -1.25 0.83 -0.05
CA VAL A 50 -1.30 1.56 1.20
C VAL A 50 -0.28 0.95 2.13
N VAL A 51 0.55 1.81 2.72
CA VAL A 51 1.55 1.38 3.70
C VAL A 51 1.32 2.17 4.99
N ILE A 52 1.23 1.46 6.11
CA ILE A 52 1.13 2.09 7.41
C ILE A 52 2.37 1.69 8.21
N LEU A 53 3.14 2.68 8.63
CA LEU A 53 4.32 2.49 9.47
C LEU A 53 3.93 2.66 10.94
N ASP A 54 4.75 2.15 11.84
CA ASP A 54 4.56 2.35 13.27
C ASP A 54 4.55 3.84 13.62
N GLU A 55 5.47 4.60 13.02
CA GLU A 55 5.51 6.06 13.10
C GLU A 55 5.90 6.59 11.73
N LEU A 56 5.43 7.78 11.39
CA LEU A 56 5.76 8.42 10.13
C LEU A 56 6.46 9.75 10.38
N SER A 57 7.64 9.91 9.83
CA SER A 57 8.36 11.19 9.82
C SER A 57 8.44 11.73 8.39
N VAL A 58 8.84 13.00 8.28
CA VAL A 58 9.01 13.62 6.95
C VAL A 58 10.06 12.87 6.14
N SER A 59 11.15 12.45 6.77
CA SER A 59 12.19 11.70 6.08
C SER A 59 11.71 10.34 5.58
N ASP A 60 10.74 9.74 6.27
CA ASP A 60 10.15 8.46 5.83
C ASP A 60 9.39 8.62 4.52
N ILE A 61 8.73 9.75 4.33
CA ILE A 61 8.00 10.03 3.09
C ILE A 61 8.98 10.06 1.91
N GLN A 62 10.11 10.72 2.08
CA GLN A 62 11.14 10.78 1.03
C GLN A 62 11.73 9.39 0.76
N THR A 63 12.03 8.64 1.82
CA THR A 63 12.54 7.28 1.70
C THR A 63 11.56 6.40 0.93
N TYR A 64 10.26 6.53 1.23
CA TYR A 64 9.22 5.79 0.54
C TYR A 64 9.17 6.13 -0.94
N GLN A 65 9.20 7.41 -1.28
CA GLN A 65 9.18 7.84 -2.69
C GLN A 65 10.42 7.36 -3.44
N ASP A 66 11.59 7.46 -2.83
CA ASP A 66 12.82 6.95 -3.44
C ASP A 66 12.74 5.46 -3.71
N MET A 67 12.15 4.71 -2.79
CA MET A 67 11.94 3.28 -2.95
C MET A 67 10.98 2.99 -4.10
N LEU A 68 9.88 3.74 -4.20
CA LEU A 68 8.92 3.57 -5.29
C LEU A 68 9.58 3.79 -6.65
N ASP A 69 10.50 4.73 -6.74
CA ASP A 69 11.19 5.05 -7.98
C ASP A 69 12.07 3.89 -8.50
N THR A 70 12.37 2.92 -7.66
CA THR A 70 13.15 1.73 -8.05
C THR A 70 12.29 0.60 -8.58
N LEU A 71 10.96 0.75 -8.52
CA LEU A 71 10.03 -0.31 -8.89
C LEU A 71 9.55 -0.17 -10.32
N PRO A 72 9.21 -1.29 -10.98
CA PRO A 72 8.59 -1.22 -12.31
C PRO A 72 7.20 -0.61 -12.23
N HIS A 73 6.73 -0.06 -13.32
CA HIS A 73 5.41 0.54 -13.45
C HIS A 73 5.21 1.75 -12.52
N ARG A 74 6.26 2.51 -12.29
CA ARG A 74 6.22 3.66 -11.35
C ARG A 74 5.06 4.59 -11.62
N ALA A 75 4.73 4.85 -12.88
CA ALA A 75 3.66 5.78 -13.26
C ALA A 75 2.27 5.29 -12.84
N LEU A 76 2.11 4.00 -12.61
CA LEU A 76 0.84 3.41 -12.18
C LEU A 76 0.73 3.29 -10.66
N ILE A 77 1.81 3.51 -9.93
CA ILE A 77 1.80 3.37 -8.48
C ILE A 77 1.10 4.56 -7.84
N CYS A 78 0.01 4.28 -7.14
CA CYS A 78 -0.78 5.26 -6.40
C CYS A 78 -0.91 4.81 -4.96
N GLY A 79 -1.75 5.50 -4.21
CA GLY A 79 -1.95 5.18 -2.81
C GLY A 79 -1.15 6.10 -1.91
N PHE A 80 -0.87 5.66 -0.69
CA PHE A 80 -0.22 6.53 0.27
C PHE A 80 0.54 5.75 1.33
N VAL A 81 1.43 6.46 2.03
CA VAL A 81 2.09 5.98 3.23
C VAL A 81 1.60 6.83 4.40
N SER A 82 1.36 6.19 5.54
CA SER A 82 0.90 6.89 6.74
C SER A 82 1.52 6.25 7.97
N GLY A 83 1.38 6.93 9.10
CA GLY A 83 1.72 6.37 10.40
C GLY A 83 0.49 5.79 11.05
N LYS A 84 0.70 4.86 11.99
CA LYS A 84 -0.40 4.20 12.69
C LYS A 84 -1.28 5.21 13.43
N ASP A 85 -0.66 6.18 14.13
CA ASP A 85 -1.40 7.17 14.89
C ASP A 85 -2.24 8.07 13.99
N GLU A 86 -1.74 8.44 12.82
CA GLU A 86 -2.48 9.26 11.87
C GLU A 86 -3.72 8.55 11.38
N ILE A 87 -3.59 7.27 11.03
CA ILE A 87 -4.73 6.47 10.58
C ILE A 87 -5.77 6.32 11.70
N MET A 88 -5.32 6.06 12.91
CA MET A 88 -6.24 5.85 14.04
C MET A 88 -7.01 7.10 14.44
N ASN A 89 -6.53 8.28 13.99
CA ASN A 89 -7.22 9.55 14.24
C ASN A 89 -8.18 9.96 13.12
N TRP A 90 -8.33 9.13 12.10
CA TRP A 90 -9.31 9.41 11.04
C TRP A 90 -10.73 9.37 11.61
N GLU A 91 -11.66 10.06 10.93
CA GLU A 91 -13.07 9.96 11.25
C GLU A 91 -13.52 8.50 11.19
N PRO A 92 -14.40 8.06 12.09
CA PRO A 92 -14.86 6.66 12.09
C PRO A 92 -15.43 6.19 10.75
N SER A 93 -16.15 7.05 10.04
CA SER A 93 -16.70 6.70 8.74
C SER A 93 -15.59 6.47 7.71
N ASP A 94 -14.52 7.25 7.75
CA ASP A 94 -13.39 7.10 6.85
C ASP A 94 -12.61 5.82 7.16
N LEU A 95 -12.44 5.49 8.43
CA LEU A 95 -11.81 4.23 8.85
C LEU A 95 -12.62 3.03 8.38
N PHE A 96 -13.94 3.11 8.51
CA PHE A 96 -14.82 2.04 8.07
C PHE A 96 -14.69 1.81 6.57
N GLN A 97 -14.71 2.89 5.79
CA GLN A 97 -14.55 2.82 4.34
C GLN A 97 -13.19 2.23 3.98
N PHE A 98 -12.14 2.70 4.62
CA PHE A 98 -10.77 2.22 4.40
C PHE A 98 -10.68 0.71 4.70
N TYR A 99 -11.25 0.28 5.81
CA TYR A 99 -11.26 -1.13 6.20
C TYR A 99 -11.91 -2.00 5.11
N HIS A 100 -13.06 -1.56 4.60
CA HIS A 100 -13.79 -2.35 3.61
C HIS A 100 -13.20 -2.29 2.22
N ASP A 101 -12.52 -1.21 1.87
CA ASP A 101 -11.97 -1.02 0.53
C ASP A 101 -10.56 -1.58 0.37
N THR A 102 -9.94 -2.04 1.45
CA THR A 102 -8.54 -2.44 1.44
C THR A 102 -8.40 -3.94 1.62
N THR A 103 -7.66 -4.57 0.69
CA THR A 103 -7.29 -5.98 0.82
C THR A 103 -5.95 -6.05 1.53
N ALA A 104 -5.92 -6.72 2.68
CA ALA A 104 -4.70 -6.84 3.47
C ALA A 104 -3.68 -7.73 2.76
N ILE A 105 -2.46 -7.23 2.61
CA ILE A 105 -1.33 -7.98 2.06
C ILE A 105 -0.40 -8.40 3.20
N LYS A 106 -0.18 -7.49 4.15
CA LYS A 106 0.63 -7.74 5.34
C LYS A 106 -0.02 -7.04 6.52
N GLY A 107 -0.16 -7.75 7.62
CA GLY A 107 -0.77 -7.21 8.83
C GLY A 107 -2.28 -7.29 8.82
N SER A 108 -2.91 -6.59 9.74
CA SER A 108 -4.36 -6.60 9.90
C SER A 108 -4.86 -5.21 10.23
N LEU A 109 -6.05 -4.88 9.71
CA LEU A 109 -6.73 -3.62 10.02
C LEU A 109 -7.71 -3.75 11.18
N ASP A 110 -7.83 -4.93 11.76
CA ASP A 110 -8.82 -5.18 12.82
C ASP A 110 -8.63 -4.25 14.04
N ASP A 111 -7.39 -3.86 14.31
CA ASP A 111 -7.08 -2.96 15.42
C ASP A 111 -7.58 -1.53 15.20
N LEU A 112 -7.97 -1.17 13.97
CA LEU A 112 -8.48 0.16 13.66
C LEU A 112 -9.95 0.32 14.00
N LEU A 113 -10.67 -0.79 14.14
CA LEU A 113 -12.10 -0.75 14.44
C LEU A 113 -12.32 -0.92 15.94
N PRO A 114 -13.33 -0.21 16.49
CA PRO A 114 -13.66 -0.38 17.90
C PRO A 114 -14.17 -1.78 18.23
#